data_af483b27aa612fcf8f9935e30ad9bba7
#
_entry.id   af483b27aa612fcf8f9935e30ad9bba7
#
_cell.length_a   1.000
_cell.length_b   1.000
_cell.length_c   1.000
_cell.angle_alpha   90.00
_cell.angle_beta   90.00
_cell.angle_gamma   90.00
#
_symmetry.space_group_name_H-M   'P 1'
#
loop_
_entity.id
_entity.type
_entity.pdbx_description
1 polymer ?
#
loop_
_entity_poly.entity_id
_entity_poly.type
_entity_poly.pdbx_seq_one_letter_code
_entity_poly.pdbx_strand_id
1 'polypeptide(L)'
;MFGDPEKITAVARRDPRTPFPHIDGITQYTFHYANELLATSLDDVWAWPGEGAEKDLYIKWRVEGLDGMAQGTIGWPSYPERTPSTLEFTTKQSPNQWYRPQWNGVWFPDAFQGTMAQLLRAVETDSEPEIGGRDNLRSLALVDACYKSIAEQRTVALTEIESQYSAYTFEGGMQP
;
A
#
# COMPACT_ATOMS: atom_id res chain seq x y z
N MET A 1 10.61 2.90 2.84
CA MET A 1 10.91 3.85 1.72
C MET A 1 10.53 5.28 2.11
N PHE A 2 9.30 5.54 2.53
CA PHE A 2 8.85 6.89 2.90
C PHE A 2 8.76 7.13 4.42
N GLY A 3 8.96 6.11 5.22
CA GLY A 3 8.72 6.12 6.66
C GLY A 3 7.23 6.06 7.00
N ASP A 4 6.92 6.36 8.26
CA ASP A 4 5.53 6.37 8.74
C ASP A 4 4.90 7.76 8.53
N PRO A 5 3.65 7.85 8.10
CA PRO A 5 2.94 9.13 8.02
C PRO A 5 2.59 9.64 9.42
N GLU A 6 2.51 10.96 9.57
CA GLU A 6 2.10 11.58 10.83
C GLU A 6 0.59 11.68 11.01
N LYS A 7 -0.12 11.87 9.89
CA LYS A 7 -1.56 12.12 9.88
C LYS A 7 -2.20 11.48 8.67
N ILE A 8 -3.48 11.17 8.81
CA ILE A 8 -4.29 10.65 7.71
C ILE A 8 -5.62 11.39 7.60
N THR A 9 -6.04 11.61 6.37
CA THR A 9 -7.39 12.07 6.04
C THR A 9 -8.03 11.02 5.16
N ALA A 10 -9.20 10.52 5.56
CA ALA A 10 -9.90 9.49 4.81
C ALA A 10 -11.37 9.82 4.64
N VAL A 11 -11.93 9.45 3.50
CA VAL A 11 -13.35 9.48 3.20
C VAL A 11 -13.75 8.15 2.60
N ALA A 12 -14.92 7.65 2.98
CA ALA A 12 -15.45 6.41 2.44
C ALA A 12 -16.94 6.52 2.16
N ARG A 13 -17.40 5.67 1.27
CA ARG A 13 -18.82 5.48 1.04
C ARG A 13 -19.11 4.03 0.69
N ARG A 14 -20.35 3.62 0.96
CA ARG A 14 -20.87 2.36 0.46
C ARG A 14 -20.83 2.36 -1.07
N ASP A 15 -20.40 1.24 -1.64
CA ASP A 15 -20.53 1.01 -3.07
C ASP A 15 -21.93 0.49 -3.40
N PRO A 16 -22.77 1.25 -4.15
CA PRO A 16 -24.11 0.83 -4.50
C PRO A 16 -24.15 -0.35 -5.48
N ARG A 17 -23.03 -0.66 -6.12
CA ARG A 17 -22.90 -1.77 -7.07
C ARG A 17 -22.78 -3.13 -6.40
N THR A 18 -22.45 -3.17 -5.10
CA THR A 18 -22.30 -4.43 -4.34
C THR A 18 -23.58 -4.79 -3.60
N PRO A 19 -23.98 -6.09 -3.56
CA PRO A 19 -25.23 -6.52 -2.94
C PRO A 19 -25.17 -6.65 -1.41
N PHE A 20 -23.99 -6.54 -0.81
CA PHE A 20 -23.78 -6.68 0.63
C PHE A 20 -23.53 -5.32 1.31
N PRO A 21 -23.94 -5.16 2.59
CA PRO A 21 -23.73 -3.91 3.30
C PRO A 21 -22.25 -3.78 3.73
N HIS A 22 -21.65 -2.63 3.42
CA HIS A 22 -20.33 -2.20 3.88
C HIS A 22 -20.22 -0.68 3.76
N ILE A 23 -19.43 -0.07 4.61
CA ILE A 23 -19.31 1.40 4.66
C ILE A 23 -18.12 1.90 3.82
N ASP A 24 -17.19 1.05 3.49
CA ASP A 24 -15.88 1.30 2.93
C ASP A 24 -15.68 0.70 1.52
N GLY A 25 -16.75 0.56 0.78
CA GLY A 25 -16.70 0.00 -0.58
C GLY A 25 -15.92 0.85 -1.57
N ILE A 26 -15.92 2.17 -1.39
CA ILE A 26 -15.05 3.10 -2.10
C ILE A 26 -14.41 3.99 -1.04
N THR A 27 -13.08 3.96 -0.96
CA THR A 27 -12.33 4.71 0.05
C THR A 27 -11.21 5.50 -0.61
N GLN A 28 -11.07 6.75 -0.20
CA GLN A 28 -9.95 7.60 -0.58
C GLN A 28 -9.24 8.06 0.67
N TYR A 29 -7.90 7.96 0.66
CA TYR A 29 -7.07 8.44 1.77
C TYR A 29 -5.92 9.30 1.29
N THR A 30 -5.50 10.20 2.19
CA THR A 30 -4.33 11.04 2.04
C THR A 30 -3.47 10.87 3.28
N PHE A 31 -2.23 10.46 3.06
CA PHE A 31 -1.21 10.32 4.09
C PHE A 31 -0.32 11.57 4.09
N HIS A 32 -0.14 12.16 5.24
CA HIS A 32 0.70 13.33 5.46
C HIS A 32 1.96 12.94 6.23
N TYR A 33 3.11 13.27 5.70
CA TYR A 33 4.43 12.97 6.29
C TYR A 33 5.11 14.24 6.79
N ALA A 34 6.06 14.10 7.72
CA ALA A 34 6.80 15.23 8.31
C ALA A 34 7.59 16.06 7.29
N ASN A 35 8.05 15.42 6.22
CA ASN A 35 8.91 16.03 5.19
C ASN A 35 8.14 16.62 4.00
N GLU A 36 6.90 17.04 4.21
CA GLU A 36 6.00 17.58 3.19
C GLU A 36 5.65 16.57 2.06
N LEU A 37 6.04 15.32 2.19
CA LEU A 37 5.59 14.26 1.30
C LEU A 37 4.09 14.03 1.51
N LEU A 38 3.37 13.91 0.41
CA LEU A 38 1.95 13.60 0.38
C LEU A 38 1.74 12.33 -0.46
N ALA A 39 1.08 11.36 0.11
CA ALA A 39 0.65 10.18 -0.64
C ALA A 39 -0.88 10.06 -0.62
N THR A 40 -1.46 9.64 -1.72
CA THR A 40 -2.90 9.43 -1.85
C THR A 40 -3.19 8.04 -2.38
N SER A 41 -4.27 7.45 -1.93
CA SER A 41 -4.79 6.20 -2.48
C SER A 41 -6.30 6.30 -2.71
N LEU A 42 -6.76 5.64 -3.73
CA LEU A 42 -8.16 5.38 -4.00
C LEU A 42 -8.33 3.86 -4.11
N ASP A 43 -9.13 3.31 -3.22
CA ASP A 43 -9.55 1.91 -3.26
C ASP A 43 -11.01 1.83 -3.68
N ASP A 44 -11.25 1.11 -4.75
CA ASP A 44 -12.57 0.74 -5.23
C ASP A 44 -12.61 -0.79 -5.29
N VAL A 45 -13.37 -1.41 -4.42
CA VAL A 45 -13.49 -2.88 -4.36
C VAL A 45 -14.23 -3.46 -5.56
N TRP A 46 -14.86 -2.62 -6.35
CA TRP A 46 -15.52 -3.00 -7.59
C TRP A 46 -14.51 -3.07 -8.73
N ALA A 47 -13.95 -4.24 -8.94
CA ALA A 47 -12.95 -4.46 -9.98
C ALA A 47 -13.53 -5.02 -11.29
N TRP A 48 -14.86 -5.01 -11.47
CA TRP A 48 -15.49 -5.75 -12.53
C TRP A 48 -16.81 -5.14 -12.99
N PRO A 49 -16.91 -4.73 -14.25
CA PRO A 49 -18.09 -4.00 -14.74
C PRO A 49 -19.31 -4.90 -15.02
N GLY A 50 -19.17 -6.23 -14.99
CA GLY A 50 -20.27 -7.14 -15.22
C GLY A 50 -19.83 -8.58 -15.47
N GLU A 51 -20.81 -9.49 -15.53
CA GLU A 51 -20.57 -10.91 -15.78
C GLU A 51 -20.03 -11.11 -17.22
N GLY A 52 -18.94 -11.88 -17.34
CA GLY A 52 -18.28 -12.14 -18.63
C GLY A 52 -17.36 -11.04 -19.14
N ALA A 53 -17.26 -9.89 -18.45
CA ALA A 53 -16.31 -8.85 -18.81
C ALA A 53 -14.89 -9.16 -18.33
N GLU A 54 -13.89 -8.53 -18.94
CA GLU A 54 -12.52 -8.55 -18.47
C GLU A 54 -12.45 -7.90 -17.09
N LYS A 55 -11.72 -8.53 -16.17
CA LYS A 55 -11.58 -8.05 -14.80
C LYS A 55 -10.41 -7.10 -14.67
N ASP A 56 -10.63 -5.99 -13.99
CA ASP A 56 -9.61 -5.01 -13.67
C ASP A 56 -8.97 -5.36 -12.30
N LEU A 57 -8.09 -6.36 -12.28
CA LEU A 57 -7.45 -6.90 -11.09
C LEU A 57 -6.02 -6.38 -10.93
N TYR A 58 -5.84 -5.07 -10.90
CA TYR A 58 -4.53 -4.46 -10.75
C TYR A 58 -4.58 -3.12 -10.03
N ILE A 59 -3.43 -2.75 -9.49
CA ILE A 59 -3.19 -1.45 -8.86
C ILE A 59 -2.33 -0.62 -9.80
N LYS A 60 -2.72 0.61 -10.08
CA LYS A 60 -1.84 1.62 -10.68
C LYS A 60 -1.19 2.44 -9.59
N TRP A 61 0.08 2.73 -9.77
CA TRP A 61 0.80 3.60 -8.85
C TRP A 61 1.71 4.57 -9.60
N ARG A 62 1.96 5.70 -8.97
CA ARG A 62 2.87 6.74 -9.46
C ARG A 62 3.58 7.39 -8.29
N VAL A 63 4.87 7.63 -8.45
CA VAL A 63 5.72 8.35 -7.49
C VAL A 63 6.44 9.46 -8.24
N GLU A 64 6.40 10.65 -7.70
CA GLU A 64 7.11 11.82 -8.21
C GLU A 64 8.04 12.36 -7.14
N GLY A 65 9.24 12.70 -7.51
CA GLY A 65 10.25 13.28 -6.64
C GLY A 65 11.06 14.36 -7.35
N LEU A 66 11.98 14.96 -6.62
CA LEU A 66 12.80 16.07 -7.13
C LEU A 66 13.73 15.66 -8.27
N ASP A 67 14.11 14.38 -8.33
CA ASP A 67 15.10 13.87 -9.28
C ASP A 67 14.54 12.93 -10.35
N GLY A 68 13.22 12.74 -10.36
CA GLY A 68 12.56 11.89 -11.35
C GLY A 68 11.18 11.45 -10.96
N MET A 69 10.62 10.56 -11.75
CA MET A 69 9.34 9.96 -11.52
C MET A 69 9.33 8.49 -11.94
N ALA A 70 8.48 7.72 -11.29
CA ALA A 70 8.23 6.33 -11.63
C ALA A 70 6.73 6.04 -11.58
N GLN A 71 6.28 5.12 -12.40
CA GLN A 71 4.90 4.63 -12.42
C GLN A 71 4.85 3.17 -12.85
N GLY A 72 3.76 2.52 -12.57
CA GLY A 72 3.60 1.12 -12.96
C GLY A 72 2.29 0.51 -12.52
N THR A 73 2.23 -0.79 -12.68
CA THR A 73 1.09 -1.62 -12.28
C THR A 73 1.55 -2.78 -11.41
N ILE A 74 0.71 -3.19 -10.47
CA ILE A 74 0.83 -4.43 -9.71
C ILE A 74 -0.48 -5.18 -9.89
N GLY A 75 -0.42 -6.46 -10.25
CA GLY A 75 -1.60 -7.27 -10.48
C GLY A 75 -1.72 -7.74 -11.92
N TRP A 76 -2.94 -8.05 -12.35
CA TRP A 76 -3.23 -8.65 -13.64
C TRP A 76 -4.22 -7.80 -14.46
N PRO A 77 -3.73 -6.76 -15.17
CA PRO A 77 -4.60 -5.87 -15.94
C PRO A 77 -5.38 -6.57 -17.07
N SER A 78 -4.92 -7.73 -17.52
CA SER A 78 -5.54 -8.51 -18.59
C SER A 78 -6.08 -9.85 -18.09
N TYR A 79 -6.54 -9.92 -16.83
CA TYR A 79 -7.08 -11.17 -16.28
C TYR A 79 -8.17 -11.78 -17.22
N PRO A 80 -8.13 -13.09 -17.50
CA PRO A 80 -7.40 -14.15 -16.80
C PRO A 80 -5.94 -14.34 -17.20
N GLU A 81 -5.41 -13.60 -18.14
CA GLU A 81 -4.00 -13.63 -18.46
C GLU A 81 -3.17 -13.05 -17.32
N ARG A 82 -2.18 -13.81 -16.84
CA ARG A 82 -1.29 -13.40 -15.74
C ARG A 82 -0.07 -12.70 -16.33
N THR A 83 -0.19 -11.41 -16.55
CA THR A 83 0.90 -10.59 -17.04
C THR A 83 1.82 -10.15 -15.91
N PRO A 84 3.13 -9.95 -16.15
CA PRO A 84 4.02 -9.34 -15.18
C PRO A 84 3.56 -7.93 -14.77
N SER A 85 3.87 -7.53 -13.52
CA SER A 85 3.76 -6.14 -13.10
C SER A 85 4.66 -5.25 -13.96
N THR A 86 4.33 -3.97 -14.08
CA THR A 86 5.09 -3.04 -14.89
C THR A 86 5.78 -1.99 -14.02
N LEU A 87 6.93 -1.54 -14.48
CA LEU A 87 7.63 -0.37 -13.94
C LEU A 87 8.20 0.42 -15.13
N GLU A 88 7.95 1.71 -15.12
CA GLU A 88 8.68 2.64 -15.97
C GLU A 88 9.09 3.86 -15.16
N PHE A 89 10.28 4.38 -15.44
CA PHE A 89 10.78 5.54 -14.73
C PHE A 89 11.67 6.41 -15.64
N THR A 90 11.76 7.68 -15.28
CA THR A 90 12.68 8.64 -15.87
C THR A 90 13.37 9.42 -14.76
N THR A 91 14.56 9.94 -15.05
CA THR A 91 15.35 10.72 -14.10
C THR A 91 15.71 12.09 -14.67
N LYS A 92 16.03 13.02 -13.77
CA LYS A 92 16.48 14.37 -14.12
C LYS A 92 17.79 14.37 -14.95
N GLN A 93 18.63 13.33 -14.77
CA GLN A 93 19.85 13.16 -15.56
C GLN A 93 19.56 12.71 -17.00
N SER A 94 18.41 12.07 -17.24
CA SER A 94 17.99 11.57 -18.55
C SER A 94 16.52 11.86 -18.81
N PRO A 95 16.10 13.13 -18.86
CA PRO A 95 14.70 13.54 -18.80
C PRO A 95 13.87 13.11 -20.02
N ASN A 96 14.52 12.78 -21.13
CA ASN A 96 13.84 12.31 -22.36
C ASN A 96 13.88 10.78 -22.53
N GLN A 97 14.43 10.08 -21.54
CA GLN A 97 14.58 8.63 -21.60
C GLN A 97 13.68 7.98 -20.53
N TRP A 98 12.84 7.06 -20.97
CA TRP A 98 12.07 6.20 -20.11
C TRP A 98 12.69 4.82 -20.06
N TYR A 99 13.02 4.36 -18.86
CA TYR A 99 13.51 3.02 -18.58
C TYR A 99 12.31 2.11 -18.26
N ARG A 100 12.29 0.92 -18.87
CA ARG A 100 11.21 -0.06 -18.73
C ARG A 100 11.82 -1.44 -18.44
N PRO A 101 12.23 -1.70 -17.19
CA PRO A 101 12.72 -3.01 -16.81
C PRO A 101 11.70 -4.11 -17.12
N GLN A 102 12.21 -5.27 -17.49
CA GLN A 102 11.38 -6.44 -17.79
C GLN A 102 11.75 -7.57 -16.85
N TRP A 103 10.76 -8.31 -16.40
CA TRP A 103 10.91 -9.52 -15.59
C TRP A 103 9.88 -10.55 -15.98
N ASN A 104 10.17 -11.82 -15.70
CA ASN A 104 9.29 -12.94 -16.08
C ASN A 104 8.31 -13.34 -14.97
N GLY A 105 8.55 -12.92 -13.72
CA GLY A 105 7.69 -13.20 -12.59
C GLY A 105 6.38 -12.43 -12.67
N VAL A 106 5.32 -13.02 -12.15
CA VAL A 106 3.99 -12.39 -12.05
C VAL A 106 3.69 -12.03 -10.60
N TRP A 107 2.75 -11.11 -10.39
CA TRP A 107 2.43 -10.66 -9.03
C TRP A 107 2.07 -11.84 -8.10
N PHE A 108 1.15 -12.68 -8.51
CA PHE A 108 0.71 -13.82 -7.73
C PHE A 108 0.90 -15.12 -8.52
N PRO A 109 1.59 -16.15 -8.00
CA PRO A 109 2.07 -16.31 -6.62
C PRO A 109 3.50 -15.80 -6.36
N ASP A 110 4.23 -15.32 -7.35
CA ASP A 110 5.67 -15.08 -7.26
C ASP A 110 6.05 -14.01 -6.21
N ALA A 111 5.15 -13.06 -5.94
CA ALA A 111 5.34 -12.04 -4.91
C ALA A 111 5.51 -12.61 -3.50
N PHE A 112 5.00 -13.81 -3.22
CA PHE A 112 5.17 -14.44 -1.91
C PHE A 112 6.56 -15.03 -1.70
N GLN A 113 7.31 -15.29 -2.75
CA GLN A 113 8.63 -15.90 -2.64
C GLN A 113 9.57 -15.08 -1.74
N GLY A 114 9.60 -13.77 -1.94
CA GLY A 114 10.46 -12.87 -1.15
C GLY A 114 10.09 -12.85 0.34
N THR A 115 8.81 -12.73 0.65
CA THR A 115 8.32 -12.67 2.03
C THR A 115 8.53 -13.98 2.77
N MET A 116 8.28 -15.11 2.12
CA MET A 116 8.51 -16.43 2.70
C MET A 116 10.00 -16.72 2.89
N ALA A 117 10.84 -16.31 1.95
CA ALA A 117 12.30 -16.44 2.07
C ALA A 117 12.85 -15.60 3.25
N GLN A 118 12.33 -14.39 3.49
CA GLN A 118 12.72 -13.59 4.66
C GLN A 118 12.36 -14.28 5.97
N LEU A 119 11.16 -14.85 6.07
CA LEU A 119 10.74 -15.58 7.28
C LEU A 119 11.63 -16.79 7.53
N LEU A 120 11.90 -17.60 6.50
CA LEU A 120 12.80 -18.76 6.63
C LEU A 120 14.20 -18.33 7.06
N ARG A 121 14.73 -17.27 6.45
CA ARG A 121 16.05 -16.74 6.83
C ARG A 121 16.08 -16.26 8.27
N ALA A 122 15.04 -15.57 8.72
CA ALA A 122 14.93 -15.10 10.10
C ALA A 122 14.97 -16.27 11.10
N VAL A 123 14.26 -17.37 10.79
CA VAL A 123 14.29 -18.60 11.59
C VAL A 123 15.67 -19.26 11.57
N GLU A 124 16.31 -19.35 10.41
CA GLU A 124 17.65 -19.97 10.27
C GLU A 124 18.74 -19.17 10.99
N THR A 125 18.61 -17.86 11.04
CA THR A 125 19.63 -16.96 11.63
C THR A 125 19.28 -16.47 13.04
N ASP A 126 18.16 -16.92 13.60
CA ASP A 126 17.62 -16.48 14.89
C ASP A 126 17.55 -14.94 14.97
N SER A 127 16.95 -14.33 13.93
CA SER A 127 16.82 -12.88 13.79
C SER A 127 15.37 -12.47 13.57
N GLU A 128 15.05 -11.19 13.82
CA GLU A 128 13.75 -10.65 13.48
C GLU A 128 13.62 -10.47 11.95
N PRO A 129 12.50 -10.89 11.35
CA PRO A 129 12.23 -10.60 9.94
C PRO A 129 11.95 -9.11 9.72
N GLU A 130 12.35 -8.56 8.57
CA GLU A 130 12.09 -7.16 8.21
C GLU A 130 10.59 -6.81 8.19
N ILE A 131 9.75 -7.81 7.86
CA ILE A 131 8.30 -7.71 7.86
C ILE A 131 7.74 -8.66 8.92
N GLY A 132 7.71 -8.19 10.15
CA GLY A 132 7.24 -8.96 11.30
C GLY A 132 5.84 -8.55 11.76
N GLY A 133 5.25 -9.35 12.66
CA GLY A 133 3.96 -9.03 13.27
C GLY A 133 3.98 -7.70 14.02
N ARG A 134 5.11 -7.33 14.64
CA ARG A 134 5.26 -6.05 15.34
C ARG A 134 5.26 -4.86 14.38
N ASP A 135 5.97 -4.97 13.26
CA ASP A 135 5.95 -3.94 12.21
C ASP A 135 4.53 -3.76 11.65
N ASN A 136 3.78 -4.84 11.50
CA ASN A 136 2.40 -4.79 11.00
C ASN A 136 1.44 -4.05 11.95
N LEU A 137 1.74 -3.89 13.23
CA LEU A 137 0.92 -3.07 14.15
C LEU A 137 0.83 -1.61 13.68
N ARG A 138 1.86 -1.09 13.02
CA ARG A 138 1.83 0.26 12.41
C ARG A 138 0.84 0.33 11.28
N SER A 139 0.78 -0.70 10.43
CA SER A 139 -0.21 -0.80 9.36
C SER A 139 -1.63 -0.87 9.91
N LEU A 140 -1.85 -1.61 11.01
CA LEU A 140 -3.15 -1.67 11.68
C LEU A 140 -3.53 -0.31 12.30
N ALA A 141 -2.59 0.38 12.92
CA ALA A 141 -2.83 1.73 13.45
C ALA A 141 -3.23 2.72 12.33
N LEU A 142 -2.65 2.61 11.13
CA LEU A 142 -3.07 3.39 9.96
C LEU A 142 -4.50 3.07 9.55
N VAL A 143 -4.90 1.80 9.55
CA VAL A 143 -6.28 1.39 9.24
C VAL A 143 -7.26 1.98 10.25
N ASP A 144 -6.96 1.90 11.55
CA ASP A 144 -7.82 2.47 12.59
C ASP A 144 -7.89 4.00 12.49
N ALA A 145 -6.78 4.66 12.15
CA ALA A 145 -6.77 6.10 11.90
C ALA A 145 -7.63 6.49 10.69
N CYS A 146 -7.66 5.65 9.63
CA CYS A 146 -8.56 5.84 8.50
C CYS A 146 -10.02 5.78 8.94
N TYR A 147 -10.43 4.74 9.65
CA TYR A 147 -11.80 4.60 10.13
C TYR A 147 -12.20 5.72 11.08
N LYS A 148 -11.30 6.15 11.96
CA LYS A 148 -11.54 7.32 12.83
C LYS A 148 -11.71 8.59 12.01
N SER A 149 -10.87 8.81 10.99
CA SER A 149 -10.97 9.97 10.09
C SER A 149 -12.33 9.98 9.34
N ILE A 150 -12.78 8.83 8.86
CA ILE A 150 -14.07 8.68 8.20
C ILE A 150 -15.21 9.00 9.17
N ALA A 151 -15.19 8.45 10.38
CA ALA A 151 -16.23 8.62 11.37
C ALA A 151 -16.32 10.08 11.88
N GLU A 152 -15.19 10.71 12.12
CA GLU A 152 -15.09 12.06 12.67
C GLU A 152 -15.02 13.16 11.61
N GLN A 153 -14.91 12.80 10.33
CA GLN A 153 -14.83 13.73 9.17
C GLN A 153 -13.69 14.76 9.33
N ARG A 154 -12.55 14.32 9.82
CA ARG A 154 -11.35 15.16 10.01
C ARG A 154 -10.06 14.41 9.74
N THR A 155 -8.99 15.16 9.64
CA THR A 155 -7.64 14.60 9.69
C THR A 155 -7.35 14.07 11.10
N VAL A 156 -6.79 12.86 11.19
CA VAL A 156 -6.42 12.18 12.43
C VAL A 156 -4.91 12.05 12.49
N ALA A 157 -4.32 12.43 13.62
CA ALA A 157 -2.91 12.17 13.88
C ALA A 157 -2.70 10.71 14.29
N LEU A 158 -1.63 10.09 13.81
CA LEU A 158 -1.36 8.69 14.11
C LEU A 158 -1.16 8.45 15.61
N THR A 159 -0.57 9.41 16.30
CA THR A 159 -0.39 9.42 17.77
C THR A 159 -1.70 9.29 18.56
N GLU A 160 -2.84 9.66 17.97
CA GLU A 160 -4.15 9.45 18.61
C GLU A 160 -4.56 7.98 18.69
N ILE A 161 -3.96 7.14 17.85
CA ILE A 161 -4.24 5.70 17.74
C ILE A 161 -3.16 4.87 18.43
N GLU A 162 -1.92 5.28 18.35
CA GLU A 162 -0.77 4.53 18.87
C GLU A 162 -0.90 4.19 20.35
N SER A 163 -1.55 5.05 21.14
CA SER A 163 -1.83 4.77 22.56
C SER A 163 -2.64 3.50 22.79
N GLN A 164 -3.47 3.07 21.84
CA GLN A 164 -4.26 1.85 21.91
C GLN A 164 -3.39 0.59 21.70
N TYR A 165 -2.27 0.74 21.01
CA TYR A 165 -1.31 -0.31 20.73
C TYR A 165 -0.13 -0.34 21.70
N SER A 166 -0.02 0.63 22.61
CA SER A 166 1.09 0.76 23.57
C SER A 166 1.19 -0.43 24.55
N ALA A 167 0.09 -1.14 24.79
CA ALA A 167 0.09 -2.37 25.60
C ALA A 167 0.82 -3.55 24.91
N TYR A 168 1.02 -3.49 23.60
CA TYR A 168 1.81 -4.44 22.84
C TYR A 168 3.24 -3.92 22.70
N THR A 169 3.88 -3.60 23.81
CA THR A 169 5.20 -2.96 23.94
C THR A 169 6.06 -3.07 22.69
N PHE A 170 6.22 -1.95 22.01
CA PHE A 170 7.24 -1.75 20.97
C PHE A 170 8.65 -1.67 21.59
N GLU A 171 8.88 -2.31 22.76
CA GLU A 171 10.19 -2.44 23.39
C GLU A 171 11.06 -3.34 22.53
N GLY A 172 11.74 -2.75 21.60
CA GLY A 172 12.60 -3.40 20.63
C GLY A 172 12.81 -2.56 19.38
N GLY A 173 12.62 -1.25 19.48
CA GLY A 173 13.00 -0.32 18.43
C GLY A 173 14.46 -0.54 18.10
N MET A 174 14.78 -0.90 16.86
CA MET A 174 16.13 -0.76 16.36
C MET A 174 16.57 0.67 16.65
N GLN A 175 17.55 0.79 17.54
CA GLN A 175 18.33 2.03 17.63
C GLN A 175 19.07 2.18 16.29
N PRO A 176 19.19 3.40 15.77
CA PRO A 176 19.79 3.70 14.49
C PRO A 176 21.24 3.25 14.39
#